data_39caea59169da784412ae7a24017fe75
#
_entry.id   39caea59169da784412ae7a24017fe75
#
_cell.length_a   1.000
_cell.length_b   1.000
_cell.length_c   1.000
_cell.angle_alpha   90.00
_cell.angle_beta   90.00
_cell.angle_gamma   90.00
#
_symmetry.space_group_name_H-M   'P 1'
#
loop_
_entity.id
_entity.type
_entity.pdbx_description
1 polymer ?
#
loop_
_entity_poly.entity_id
_entity_poly.type
_entity_poly.pdbx_seq_one_letter_code
_entity_poly.pdbx_strand_id
1 'polypeptide(L)'
;MKKIMAMMVGAMLTAATEVTAGGILTNTNQSIDFLRNPARDASIGIDGVYSNPAGVAFLPEGLHLSFNWQYAHQTRTIESTSPFFALGRKNNGQTTKTFEGVADAPCIPSVQAAYNVGNWSWQFNFSVPGGGGSCEFSDGLGSFESVVGNIATSFMTLDGMATQLNGLTTQLAPLYGMLGQTAPAAIPNTGVKGYDMDGYMQGRQYYFGFQLGTAYKVNDHFSVYGGLRLLYGTATYKAKISNIMVGTQGGYVDFRDFLPQVPGQAAQNAAVAQQHLALLNQAEQAGVPMSEQLTQARTALTQGLQQLQQSQGQLATLSKYAEGVNLLCNQSSVGVAPIIGVDYKFGNFNFAAKYEFKTQIRMKNESTVNEASEIAAVNKFRDGEYVNEDAPALLAVGAQWTPAEGVRVNAGYHHFFDKDADWYNNTQSLLDYDTNEYLLGAEWDVNDRLTVSAGGQLTRYGLTDDYMNDMSFVVNSYSLGFGFNYKVSDVVTLKAAYFQTNYGTYDRTDYPPLSGMNDSFTRTNRVLGVGVDVNL
;
A
#
# COMPACT_ATOMS: atom_id res chain seq x y z
N MET A 1 34.96 4.67 13.41
CA MET A 1 34.72 3.28 13.80
C MET A 1 33.52 3.07 14.73
N LYS A 2 33.33 3.77 15.87
CA LYS A 2 32.17 3.58 16.76
C LYS A 2 30.79 3.75 16.10
N LYS A 3 30.63 4.68 15.16
CA LYS A 3 29.35 4.92 14.44
C LYS A 3 29.04 3.86 13.38
N ILE A 4 30.06 3.29 12.74
CA ILE A 4 29.89 2.24 11.72
C ILE A 4 29.55 0.90 12.37
N MET A 5 30.14 0.56 13.50
CA MET A 5 29.81 -0.68 14.25
C MET A 5 28.42 -0.63 14.88
N ALA A 6 27.94 0.53 15.33
CA ALA A 6 26.58 0.66 15.90
C ALA A 6 25.48 0.59 14.83
N MET A 7 25.74 1.04 13.60
CA MET A 7 24.81 0.93 12.48
C MET A 7 24.62 -0.51 11.98
N MET A 8 25.66 -1.36 12.07
CA MET A 8 25.57 -2.74 11.57
C MET A 8 24.77 -3.69 12.47
N VAL A 9 24.62 -3.39 13.76
CA VAL A 9 23.85 -4.23 14.73
C VAL A 9 22.35 -3.96 14.65
N GLY A 10 21.96 -2.74 14.31
CA GLY A 10 20.55 -2.36 14.15
C GLY A 10 19.85 -3.05 12.97
N ALA A 11 20.58 -3.31 11.89
CA ALA A 11 20.03 -3.86 10.65
C ALA A 11 19.65 -5.36 10.71
N MET A 12 20.17 -6.12 11.67
CA MET A 12 19.88 -7.55 11.77
C MET A 12 18.73 -7.91 12.72
N LEU A 13 18.26 -6.98 13.56
CA LEU A 13 17.35 -7.31 14.67
C LEU A 13 15.87 -7.12 14.38
N THR A 14 15.48 -6.64 13.20
CA THR A 14 14.09 -6.22 12.96
C THR A 14 13.45 -6.79 11.69
N ALA A 15 13.84 -7.99 11.25
CA ALA A 15 13.20 -8.64 10.10
C ALA A 15 11.76 -9.16 10.37
N ALA A 16 11.11 -8.73 11.43
CA ALA A 16 9.75 -9.10 11.77
C ALA A 16 8.87 -7.86 11.93
N THR A 17 8.76 -7.05 10.89
CA THR A 17 7.66 -6.08 10.86
C THR A 17 6.58 -6.57 9.91
N GLU A 18 5.42 -6.55 10.44
CA GLU A 18 4.19 -6.85 9.77
C GLU A 18 4.00 -5.87 8.63
N VAL A 19 4.05 -6.37 7.41
CA VAL A 19 3.69 -5.58 6.23
C VAL A 19 2.18 -5.44 6.24
N THR A 20 1.73 -4.28 6.62
CA THR A 20 0.33 -3.93 6.67
C THR A 20 -0.10 -3.42 5.31
N ALA A 21 -0.86 -4.22 4.57
CA ALA A 21 -1.56 -3.71 3.40
C ALA A 21 -2.66 -2.75 3.89
N GLY A 22 -2.65 -1.52 3.41
CA GLY A 22 -3.67 -0.51 3.74
C GLY A 22 -5.08 -0.97 3.41
N GLY A 23 -6.09 -0.30 3.99
CA GLY A 23 -7.48 -0.63 3.85
C GLY A 23 -8.06 -0.46 2.43
N ILE A 24 -9.37 -0.56 2.34
CA ILE A 24 -10.12 -0.47 1.08
C ILE A 24 -9.95 0.91 0.47
N LEU A 25 -9.54 0.95 -0.79
CA LEU A 25 -9.63 2.16 -1.61
C LEU A 25 -11.10 2.37 -1.98
N THR A 26 -11.75 3.29 -1.27
CA THR A 26 -13.14 3.65 -1.54
C THR A 26 -13.24 4.53 -2.78
N ASN A 27 -14.11 4.15 -3.72
CA ASN A 27 -14.38 4.88 -4.95
C ASN A 27 -15.76 5.54 -4.88
N THR A 28 -15.82 6.86 -5.00
CA THR A 28 -17.08 7.63 -5.07
C THR A 28 -17.51 7.93 -6.51
N ASN A 29 -16.65 7.70 -7.50
CA ASN A 29 -16.85 7.97 -8.93
C ASN A 29 -17.75 6.92 -9.62
N GLN A 30 -19.00 6.78 -9.16
CA GLN A 30 -19.89 5.71 -9.62
C GLN A 30 -20.82 6.09 -10.79
N SER A 31 -20.62 7.26 -11.39
CA SER A 31 -21.41 7.72 -12.57
C SER A 31 -20.58 8.59 -13.48
N ILE A 32 -21.03 8.76 -14.73
CA ILE A 32 -20.42 9.71 -15.66
C ILE A 32 -20.66 11.15 -15.22
N ASP A 33 -21.77 11.39 -14.52
CA ASP A 33 -22.06 12.70 -13.95
C ASP A 33 -21.01 13.10 -12.90
N PHE A 34 -20.54 12.15 -12.07
CA PHE A 34 -19.43 12.39 -11.15
C PHE A 34 -18.13 12.70 -11.91
N LEU A 35 -17.80 11.94 -12.96
CA LEU A 35 -16.57 12.17 -13.70
C LEU A 35 -16.51 13.56 -14.32
N ARG A 36 -17.65 14.10 -14.78
CA ARG A 36 -17.71 15.46 -15.38
C ARG A 36 -17.85 16.57 -14.34
N ASN A 37 -18.38 16.27 -13.14
CA ASN A 37 -18.57 17.19 -12.03
C ASN A 37 -18.63 16.39 -10.73
N PRO A 38 -17.55 16.25 -9.95
CA PRO A 38 -17.51 15.37 -8.79
C PRO A 38 -18.40 15.84 -7.62
N ALA A 39 -18.76 17.14 -7.53
CA ALA A 39 -19.60 17.66 -6.47
C ALA A 39 -21.09 17.33 -6.69
N ARG A 40 -21.45 16.03 -6.57
CA ARG A 40 -22.81 15.52 -6.85
C ARG A 40 -23.71 15.41 -5.63
N ASP A 41 -23.20 15.69 -4.44
CA ASP A 41 -23.85 15.36 -3.17
C ASP A 41 -25.19 16.06 -2.94
N ALA A 42 -25.43 17.22 -3.56
CA ALA A 42 -26.72 17.91 -3.54
C ALA A 42 -27.35 18.04 -4.94
N SER A 43 -26.83 17.34 -5.94
CA SER A 43 -27.43 17.35 -7.28
C SER A 43 -28.65 16.44 -7.35
N ILE A 44 -29.70 16.90 -8.04
CA ILE A 44 -30.92 16.11 -8.29
C ILE A 44 -30.79 15.51 -9.69
N GLY A 45 -30.57 14.22 -9.77
CA GLY A 45 -30.40 13.44 -10.99
C GLY A 45 -30.51 11.95 -10.70
N ILE A 46 -30.54 11.12 -11.75
CA ILE A 46 -30.61 9.65 -11.57
C ILE A 46 -29.31 9.11 -10.92
N ASP A 47 -28.16 9.74 -11.13
CA ASP A 47 -26.91 9.45 -10.46
C ASP A 47 -26.98 9.66 -8.93
N GLY A 48 -27.96 10.47 -8.48
CA GLY A 48 -28.29 10.66 -7.08
C GLY A 48 -28.63 9.36 -6.35
N VAL A 49 -29.07 8.30 -7.02
CA VAL A 49 -29.29 6.98 -6.38
C VAL A 49 -28.04 6.52 -5.62
N TYR A 50 -26.86 6.91 -6.07
CA TYR A 50 -25.60 6.70 -5.35
C TYR A 50 -25.19 7.91 -4.50
N SER A 51 -25.15 9.13 -5.06
CA SER A 51 -24.57 10.32 -4.44
C SER A 51 -25.53 11.06 -3.50
N ASN A 52 -26.80 11.28 -3.90
CA ASN A 52 -27.85 12.01 -3.17
C ASN A 52 -29.18 11.27 -3.25
N PRO A 53 -29.32 10.11 -2.58
CA PRO A 53 -30.50 9.26 -2.79
C PRO A 53 -31.81 9.88 -2.29
N ALA A 54 -31.78 10.80 -1.33
CA ALA A 54 -32.98 11.55 -0.92
C ALA A 54 -33.45 12.49 -2.02
N GLY A 55 -32.54 13.16 -2.73
CA GLY A 55 -32.84 14.10 -3.81
C GLY A 55 -33.55 13.45 -5.02
N VAL A 56 -33.35 12.14 -5.23
CA VAL A 56 -34.00 11.38 -6.32
C VAL A 56 -35.55 11.41 -6.21
N ALA A 57 -36.12 11.58 -5.02
CA ALA A 57 -37.54 11.70 -4.82
C ALA A 57 -38.15 12.98 -5.48
N PHE A 58 -37.32 13.93 -5.87
CA PHE A 58 -37.74 15.13 -6.58
C PHE A 58 -37.67 15.01 -8.11
N LEU A 59 -37.21 13.89 -8.66
CA LEU A 59 -37.36 13.61 -10.10
C LEU A 59 -38.84 13.44 -10.47
N PRO A 60 -39.19 13.63 -11.74
CA PRO A 60 -40.56 13.38 -12.24
C PRO A 60 -41.05 11.96 -11.89
N GLU A 61 -42.35 11.76 -11.90
CA GLU A 61 -42.94 10.42 -11.83
C GLU A 61 -42.50 9.58 -13.02
N GLY A 62 -42.32 8.28 -12.82
CA GLY A 62 -41.89 7.34 -13.85
C GLY A 62 -40.66 6.53 -13.49
N LEU A 63 -40.14 5.82 -14.47
CA LEU A 63 -38.97 5.00 -14.36
C LEU A 63 -37.74 5.73 -14.93
N HIS A 64 -36.74 5.90 -14.11
CA HIS A 64 -35.45 6.51 -14.46
C HIS A 64 -34.36 5.46 -14.39
N LEU A 65 -33.56 5.34 -15.44
CA LEU A 65 -32.46 4.37 -15.55
C LEU A 65 -31.18 5.10 -15.98
N SER A 66 -30.04 4.69 -15.46
CA SER A 66 -28.72 5.13 -15.89
C SER A 66 -27.77 3.94 -16.02
N PHE A 67 -27.11 3.84 -17.16
CA PHE A 67 -26.08 2.84 -17.43
C PHE A 67 -24.77 3.57 -17.70
N ASN A 68 -23.72 3.22 -16.96
CA ASN A 68 -22.43 3.86 -17.05
C ASN A 68 -21.33 2.81 -17.28
N TRP A 69 -20.38 3.16 -18.11
CA TRP A 69 -19.17 2.41 -18.36
C TRP A 69 -17.95 3.34 -18.24
N GLN A 70 -16.94 2.90 -17.50
CA GLN A 70 -15.72 3.63 -17.30
C GLN A 70 -14.53 2.74 -17.66
N TYR A 71 -13.51 3.35 -18.27
CA TYR A 71 -12.17 2.81 -18.43
C TYR A 71 -11.22 3.61 -17.55
N ALA A 72 -10.46 2.93 -16.69
CA ALA A 72 -9.47 3.57 -15.84
C ALA A 72 -8.08 2.99 -16.12
N HIS A 73 -7.10 3.88 -16.28
CA HIS A 73 -5.69 3.57 -16.37
C HIS A 73 -4.93 4.22 -15.23
N GLN A 74 -4.18 3.42 -14.46
CA GLN A 74 -3.42 3.87 -13.31
C GLN A 74 -1.98 3.39 -13.38
N THR A 75 -1.04 4.23 -12.93
CA THR A 75 0.31 3.82 -12.61
C THR A 75 0.57 4.04 -11.11
N ARG A 76 1.40 3.18 -10.54
CA ARG A 76 1.92 3.30 -9.17
C ARG A 76 3.42 3.22 -9.27
N THR A 77 4.11 4.26 -8.84
CA THR A 77 5.57 4.35 -8.92
C THR A 77 6.13 4.48 -7.52
N ILE A 78 7.10 3.63 -7.21
CA ILE A 78 7.85 3.64 -5.97
C ILE A 78 9.32 3.80 -6.35
N GLU A 79 9.95 4.87 -5.90
CA GLU A 79 11.39 5.04 -6.01
C GLU A 79 12.01 4.74 -4.64
N SER A 80 12.71 3.61 -4.57
CA SER A 80 13.36 3.13 -3.34
C SER A 80 14.86 3.38 -3.39
N THR A 81 15.41 3.95 -2.32
CA THR A 81 16.85 4.23 -2.21
C THR A 81 17.43 3.50 -1.00
N SER A 82 18.45 2.66 -1.23
CA SER A 82 19.22 1.99 -0.18
C SER A 82 20.59 1.57 -0.69
N PRO A 83 21.63 1.53 0.18
CA PRO A 83 22.96 1.05 -0.20
C PRO A 83 22.98 -0.38 -0.72
N PHE A 84 22.09 -1.26 -0.25
CA PHE A 84 22.07 -2.66 -0.70
C PHE A 84 21.69 -2.81 -2.18
N PHE A 85 20.91 -1.89 -2.77
CA PHE A 85 20.59 -1.95 -4.20
C PHE A 85 21.84 -1.93 -5.08
N ALA A 86 22.91 -1.23 -4.65
CA ALA A 86 24.17 -1.20 -5.38
C ALA A 86 24.85 -2.59 -5.49
N LEU A 87 24.50 -3.53 -4.61
CA LEU A 87 25.00 -4.90 -4.61
C LEU A 87 24.20 -5.81 -5.56
N GLY A 88 23.02 -5.39 -5.98
CA GLY A 88 22.15 -6.14 -6.89
C GLY A 88 22.73 -6.18 -8.31
N ARG A 89 22.86 -7.39 -8.88
CA ARG A 89 23.41 -7.61 -10.23
C ARG A 89 22.72 -6.77 -11.31
N LYS A 90 21.38 -6.62 -11.18
CA LYS A 90 20.55 -5.92 -12.15
C LYS A 90 20.56 -4.39 -11.97
N ASN A 91 21.10 -3.89 -10.86
CA ASN A 91 21.06 -2.47 -10.49
C ASN A 91 22.29 -1.66 -10.92
N ASN A 92 23.28 -2.29 -11.56
CA ASN A 92 24.46 -1.62 -12.11
C ASN A 92 25.20 -0.69 -11.13
N GLY A 93 25.23 -1.05 -9.84
CA GLY A 93 25.86 -0.25 -8.79
C GLY A 93 25.04 0.99 -8.36
N GLN A 94 23.80 1.15 -8.82
CA GLN A 94 22.92 2.23 -8.39
C GLN A 94 22.31 1.91 -7.02
N THR A 95 22.22 2.93 -6.16
CA THR A 95 21.59 2.85 -4.84
C THR A 95 20.09 3.14 -4.87
N THR A 96 19.59 3.62 -6.00
CA THR A 96 18.16 3.93 -6.22
C THR A 96 17.60 3.01 -7.29
N LYS A 97 16.40 2.50 -7.05
CA LYS A 97 15.66 1.65 -7.99
C LYS A 97 14.20 2.08 -8.02
N THR A 98 13.63 2.12 -9.23
CA THR A 98 12.22 2.42 -9.46
C THR A 98 11.44 1.14 -9.69
N PHE A 99 10.33 0.98 -8.97
CA PHE A 99 9.36 -0.08 -9.15
C PHE A 99 8.07 0.53 -9.69
N GLU A 100 7.63 0.07 -10.85
CA GLU A 100 6.43 0.59 -11.50
C GLU A 100 5.36 -0.49 -11.58
N GLY A 101 4.19 -0.17 -11.05
CA GLY A 101 2.99 -0.99 -11.15
C GLY A 101 1.98 -0.34 -12.07
N VAL A 102 1.47 -1.10 -13.04
CA VAL A 102 0.44 -0.66 -13.97
C VAL A 102 -0.87 -1.36 -13.65
N ALA A 103 -1.96 -0.61 -13.61
CA ALA A 103 -3.30 -1.13 -13.40
C ALA A 103 -4.25 -0.59 -14.46
N ASP A 104 -4.78 -1.51 -15.26
CA ASP A 104 -5.83 -1.23 -16.23
C ASP A 104 -7.15 -1.86 -15.78
N ALA A 105 -8.20 -1.04 -15.74
CA ALA A 105 -9.56 -1.48 -15.50
C ALA A 105 -10.41 -1.13 -16.74
N PRO A 106 -10.49 -2.03 -17.73
CA PRO A 106 -11.13 -1.73 -19.02
C PRO A 106 -12.64 -1.60 -18.93
N CYS A 107 -13.25 -2.09 -17.85
CA CYS A 107 -14.68 -2.04 -17.64
C CYS A 107 -15.01 -1.89 -16.16
N ILE A 108 -15.44 -0.68 -15.78
CA ILE A 108 -16.03 -0.40 -14.47
C ILE A 108 -17.49 0.00 -14.72
N PRO A 109 -18.43 -0.96 -14.62
CA PRO A 109 -19.83 -0.71 -14.88
C PRO A 109 -20.53 -0.14 -13.67
N SER A 110 -21.55 0.70 -13.89
CA SER A 110 -22.55 0.99 -12.87
C SER A 110 -23.94 1.15 -13.47
N VAL A 111 -24.94 0.84 -12.68
CA VAL A 111 -26.35 0.94 -13.05
C VAL A 111 -27.10 1.60 -11.92
N GLN A 112 -27.84 2.67 -12.24
CA GLN A 112 -28.77 3.31 -11.31
C GLN A 112 -30.20 3.17 -11.88
N ALA A 113 -31.14 2.88 -11.00
CA ALA A 113 -32.56 2.82 -11.33
C ALA A 113 -33.37 3.46 -10.21
N ALA A 114 -34.38 4.23 -10.60
CA ALA A 114 -35.36 4.80 -9.67
C ALA A 114 -36.75 4.72 -10.29
N TYR A 115 -37.73 4.32 -9.49
CA TYR A 115 -39.14 4.37 -9.85
C TYR A 115 -39.88 5.31 -8.89
N ASN A 116 -40.31 6.46 -9.43
CA ASN A 116 -41.00 7.51 -8.68
C ASN A 116 -42.49 7.41 -8.88
N VAL A 117 -43.21 7.29 -7.78
CA VAL A 117 -44.71 7.23 -7.76
C VAL A 117 -45.25 7.95 -6.54
N GLY A 118 -46.02 8.99 -6.75
CA GLY A 118 -46.50 9.87 -5.68
C GLY A 118 -45.35 10.48 -4.90
N ASN A 119 -45.32 10.24 -3.59
CA ASN A 119 -44.24 10.75 -2.73
C ASN A 119 -43.09 9.75 -2.54
N TRP A 120 -43.14 8.60 -3.18
CA TRP A 120 -42.14 7.54 -3.00
C TRP A 120 -41.21 7.40 -4.20
N SER A 121 -39.91 7.15 -3.93
CA SER A 121 -38.92 6.79 -4.91
C SER A 121 -38.28 5.47 -4.49
N TRP A 122 -38.48 4.41 -5.28
CA TRP A 122 -37.84 3.11 -5.08
C TRP A 122 -36.55 3.04 -5.90
N GLN A 123 -35.43 2.71 -5.25
CA GLN A 123 -34.12 2.91 -5.83
C GLN A 123 -33.28 1.64 -5.79
N PHE A 124 -32.56 1.42 -6.89
CA PHE A 124 -31.55 0.37 -7.01
C PHE A 124 -30.26 0.95 -7.59
N ASN A 125 -29.13 0.56 -7.03
CA ASN A 125 -27.81 0.83 -7.59
C ASN A 125 -26.95 -0.43 -7.60
N PHE A 126 -26.28 -0.67 -8.73
CA PHE A 126 -25.13 -1.55 -8.84
C PHE A 126 -23.91 -0.70 -9.18
N SER A 127 -22.81 -0.91 -8.45
CA SER A 127 -21.58 -0.13 -8.62
C SER A 127 -20.35 -0.89 -8.13
N VAL A 128 -19.17 -0.31 -8.32
CA VAL A 128 -17.89 -0.84 -7.81
C VAL A 128 -17.30 0.18 -6.82
N PRO A 129 -17.87 0.30 -5.60
CA PRO A 129 -17.49 1.34 -4.64
C PRO A 129 -16.14 1.12 -3.96
N GLY A 130 -15.37 0.12 -4.38
CA GLY A 130 -14.03 -0.12 -3.83
C GLY A 130 -13.18 -1.01 -4.71
N GLY A 131 -11.88 -0.93 -4.49
CA GLY A 131 -10.88 -1.63 -5.26
C GLY A 131 -10.27 -0.79 -6.40
N GLY A 132 -9.20 -1.27 -6.99
CA GLY A 132 -8.42 -0.52 -7.98
C GLY A 132 -8.03 -1.30 -9.23
N GLY A 133 -8.72 -2.39 -9.53
CA GLY A 133 -8.34 -3.24 -10.65
C GLY A 133 -7.24 -4.23 -10.30
N SER A 134 -6.47 -4.65 -11.31
CA SER A 134 -5.29 -5.50 -11.15
C SER A 134 -4.05 -4.63 -11.34
N CYS A 135 -3.19 -4.56 -10.32
CA CYS A 135 -1.92 -3.87 -10.38
C CYS A 135 -0.78 -4.90 -10.35
N GLU A 136 0.16 -4.78 -11.28
CA GLU A 136 1.27 -5.72 -11.45
C GLU A 136 2.60 -4.97 -11.40
N PHE A 137 3.51 -5.45 -10.55
CA PHE A 137 4.91 -5.06 -10.45
C PHE A 137 5.77 -6.23 -10.94
N SER A 138 6.24 -6.15 -12.17
CA SER A 138 6.99 -7.23 -12.84
C SER A 138 8.36 -7.50 -12.23
N ASP A 139 8.95 -6.50 -11.58
CA ASP A 139 10.27 -6.55 -10.94
C ASP A 139 10.18 -6.71 -9.41
N GLY A 140 8.98 -7.01 -8.89
CA GLY A 140 8.72 -7.09 -7.46
C GLY A 140 8.67 -5.71 -6.81
N LEU A 141 9.12 -5.64 -5.56
CA LEU A 141 9.08 -4.43 -4.71
C LEU A 141 10.41 -4.23 -3.97
N GLY A 142 10.66 -3.02 -3.50
CA GLY A 142 11.83 -2.68 -2.70
C GLY A 142 11.91 -3.53 -1.42
N SER A 143 10.79 -3.75 -0.75
CA SER A 143 10.69 -4.62 0.42
C SER A 143 11.08 -6.09 0.12
N PHE A 144 10.79 -6.60 -1.07
CA PHE A 144 11.20 -7.95 -1.47
C PHE A 144 12.70 -8.04 -1.71
N GLU A 145 13.25 -7.05 -2.42
CA GLU A 145 14.68 -7.02 -2.75
C GLU A 145 15.53 -6.75 -1.51
N SER A 146 15.02 -5.99 -0.54
CA SER A 146 15.71 -5.70 0.71
C SER A 146 16.02 -6.96 1.52
N VAL A 147 15.15 -7.97 1.50
CA VAL A 147 15.38 -9.25 2.18
C VAL A 147 16.65 -9.89 1.65
N VAL A 148 16.82 -9.98 0.33
CA VAL A 148 17.99 -10.60 -0.31
C VAL A 148 19.22 -9.71 -0.21
N GLY A 149 19.06 -8.40 -0.37
CA GLY A 149 20.13 -7.41 -0.22
C GLY A 149 20.75 -7.41 1.18
N ASN A 150 19.92 -7.51 2.22
CA ASN A 150 20.37 -7.60 3.61
C ASN A 150 21.13 -8.91 3.89
N ILE A 151 20.73 -10.01 3.25
CA ILE A 151 21.48 -11.28 3.33
C ILE A 151 22.90 -11.08 2.77
N ALA A 152 23.03 -10.51 1.57
CA ALA A 152 24.33 -10.25 0.96
C ALA A 152 25.18 -9.30 1.82
N THR A 153 24.60 -8.25 2.37
CA THR A 153 25.26 -7.31 3.29
C THR A 153 25.75 -8.02 4.56
N SER A 154 24.98 -8.96 5.09
CA SER A 154 25.36 -9.73 6.27
C SER A 154 26.62 -10.57 6.02
N PHE A 155 26.72 -11.19 4.85
CA PHE A 155 27.93 -11.95 4.49
C PHE A 155 29.15 -11.06 4.29
N MET A 156 28.98 -9.91 3.65
CA MET A 156 30.08 -8.93 3.54
C MET A 156 30.53 -8.42 4.90
N THR A 157 29.62 -8.32 5.87
CA THR A 157 29.96 -7.99 7.26
C THR A 157 30.82 -9.08 7.92
N LEU A 158 30.47 -10.37 7.73
CA LEU A 158 31.27 -11.49 8.22
C LEU A 158 32.67 -11.50 7.61
N ASP A 159 32.78 -11.19 6.32
CA ASP A 159 34.07 -11.06 5.64
C ASP A 159 34.89 -9.88 6.17
N GLY A 160 34.23 -8.75 6.45
CA GLY A 160 34.86 -7.61 7.12
C GLY A 160 35.43 -7.96 8.49
N MET A 161 34.66 -8.72 9.29
CA MET A 161 35.11 -9.23 10.59
C MET A 161 36.31 -10.19 10.45
N ALA A 162 36.23 -11.13 9.50
CA ALA A 162 37.34 -12.05 9.22
C ALA A 162 38.61 -11.29 8.84
N THR A 163 38.52 -10.28 7.99
CA THR A 163 39.63 -9.44 7.59
C THR A 163 40.24 -8.68 8.77
N GLN A 164 39.40 -8.11 9.66
CA GLN A 164 39.89 -7.43 10.87
C GLN A 164 40.56 -8.39 11.84
N LEU A 165 39.99 -9.59 12.06
CA LEU A 165 40.60 -10.63 12.93
C LEU A 165 41.92 -11.12 12.39
N ASN A 166 42.06 -11.32 11.09
CA ASN A 166 43.31 -11.66 10.44
C ASN A 166 44.36 -10.55 10.61
N GLY A 167 43.94 -9.28 10.49
CA GLY A 167 44.82 -8.13 10.78
C GLY A 167 45.29 -8.09 12.23
N LEU A 168 44.39 -8.36 13.19
CA LEU A 168 44.73 -8.48 14.61
C LEU A 168 45.65 -9.66 14.88
N THR A 169 45.48 -10.81 14.21
CA THR A 169 46.40 -11.95 14.31
C THR A 169 47.81 -11.53 13.97
N THR A 170 48.01 -10.76 12.91
CA THR A 170 49.32 -10.24 12.51
C THR A 170 49.88 -9.26 13.54
N GLN A 171 49.06 -8.36 14.08
CA GLN A 171 49.52 -7.41 15.11
C GLN A 171 49.86 -8.06 16.44
N LEU A 172 49.13 -9.12 16.82
CA LEU A 172 49.34 -9.86 18.06
C LEU A 172 50.39 -11.00 17.94
N ALA A 173 50.93 -11.24 16.74
CA ALA A 173 51.92 -12.31 16.53
C ALA A 173 53.13 -12.26 17.48
N PRO A 174 53.72 -11.08 17.79
CA PRO A 174 54.84 -11.01 18.78
C PRO A 174 54.38 -11.44 20.18
N LEU A 175 53.13 -11.10 20.56
CA LEU A 175 52.58 -11.44 21.87
C LEU A 175 52.30 -12.96 21.99
N TYR A 176 51.80 -13.58 20.91
CA TYR A 176 51.69 -15.04 20.81
C TYR A 176 53.04 -15.73 21.02
N GLY A 177 54.06 -15.24 20.34
CA GLY A 177 55.43 -15.78 20.49
C GLY A 177 55.99 -15.59 21.89
N MET A 178 55.78 -14.42 22.51
CA MET A 178 56.24 -14.12 23.87
C MET A 178 55.61 -15.05 24.91
N LEU A 179 54.36 -15.41 24.75
CA LEU A 179 53.60 -16.27 25.65
C LEU A 179 53.66 -17.76 25.26
N GLY A 180 54.49 -18.13 24.28
CA GLY A 180 54.65 -19.51 23.82
C GLY A 180 53.40 -20.12 23.19
N GLN A 181 52.50 -19.28 22.68
CA GLN A 181 51.27 -19.72 22.05
C GLN A 181 51.34 -19.68 20.52
N THR A 182 50.55 -20.49 19.85
CA THR A 182 50.40 -20.48 18.39
C THR A 182 49.30 -19.50 17.96
N ALA A 183 49.61 -18.58 17.06
CA ALA A 183 48.64 -17.68 16.48
C ALA A 183 47.60 -18.48 15.65
N PRO A 184 46.34 -18.07 15.64
CA PRO A 184 45.30 -18.72 14.84
C PRO A 184 45.61 -18.65 13.34
N ALA A 185 45.14 -19.64 12.59
CA ALA A 185 45.17 -19.61 11.12
C ALA A 185 44.27 -18.49 10.59
N ALA A 186 44.62 -17.97 9.41
CA ALA A 186 43.82 -16.97 8.76
C ALA A 186 42.41 -17.50 8.43
N ILE A 187 41.41 -16.70 8.71
CA ILE A 187 40.01 -16.98 8.40
C ILE A 187 39.79 -16.68 6.91
N PRO A 188 39.27 -17.63 6.11
CA PRO A 188 38.93 -17.35 4.73
C PRO A 188 37.68 -16.45 4.66
N ASN A 189 37.63 -15.59 3.65
CA ASN A 189 36.41 -14.80 3.36
C ASN A 189 35.43 -15.63 2.56
N THR A 190 34.12 -15.35 2.71
CA THR A 190 33.08 -15.92 1.84
C THR A 190 33.26 -15.45 0.39
N GLY A 191 33.80 -14.27 0.21
CA GLY A 191 34.00 -13.62 -1.08
C GLY A 191 32.74 -13.07 -1.70
N VAL A 192 31.69 -12.88 -0.89
CA VAL A 192 30.41 -12.29 -1.35
C VAL A 192 30.63 -10.85 -1.77
N LYS A 193 30.11 -10.50 -2.96
CA LYS A 193 30.19 -9.16 -3.57
C LYS A 193 28.86 -8.60 -3.99
N GLY A 194 27.79 -9.39 -3.97
CA GLY A 194 26.48 -8.96 -4.39
C GLY A 194 25.46 -10.09 -4.39
N TYR A 195 24.32 -9.82 -4.98
CA TYR A 195 23.20 -10.77 -5.10
C TYR A 195 22.50 -10.62 -6.46
N ASP A 196 21.68 -11.62 -6.80
CA ASP A 196 20.69 -11.58 -7.87
C ASP A 196 19.40 -12.24 -7.38
N MET A 197 18.26 -11.79 -7.88
CA MET A 197 16.95 -12.37 -7.59
C MET A 197 15.92 -12.01 -8.66
N ASP A 198 14.84 -12.76 -8.69
CA ASP A 198 13.62 -12.41 -9.41
C ASP A 198 12.51 -12.12 -8.41
N GLY A 199 11.92 -10.94 -8.54
CA GLY A 199 10.76 -10.48 -7.79
C GLY A 199 9.55 -10.33 -8.69
N TYR A 200 8.35 -10.60 -8.15
CA TYR A 200 7.08 -10.36 -8.82
C TYR A 200 6.00 -10.10 -7.79
N MET A 201 5.11 -9.14 -8.05
CA MET A 201 3.92 -8.90 -7.23
C MET A 201 2.75 -8.49 -8.09
N GLN A 202 1.58 -9.11 -7.84
CA GLN A 202 0.30 -8.71 -8.42
C GLN A 202 -0.76 -8.67 -7.32
N GLY A 203 -1.49 -7.56 -7.26
CA GLY A 203 -2.68 -7.42 -6.42
C GLY A 203 -3.88 -7.06 -7.28
N ARG A 204 -5.00 -7.76 -7.07
CA ARG A 204 -6.28 -7.45 -7.69
C ARG A 204 -7.35 -7.43 -6.62
N GLN A 205 -8.14 -6.38 -6.57
CA GLN A 205 -9.20 -6.24 -5.56
C GLN A 205 -10.40 -5.51 -6.16
N TYR A 206 -11.59 -6.05 -5.93
CA TYR A 206 -12.87 -5.45 -6.33
C TYR A 206 -13.90 -5.62 -5.22
N TYR A 207 -14.69 -4.58 -5.04
CA TYR A 207 -15.88 -4.60 -4.19
C TYR A 207 -17.10 -4.23 -5.04
N PHE A 208 -18.01 -5.17 -5.21
CA PHE A 208 -19.27 -5.00 -5.96
C PHE A 208 -20.37 -4.63 -4.97
N GLY A 209 -20.98 -3.45 -5.18
CA GLY A 209 -22.02 -2.92 -4.32
C GLY A 209 -23.41 -3.05 -4.96
N PHE A 210 -24.35 -3.68 -4.25
CA PHE A 210 -25.75 -3.76 -4.60
C PHE A 210 -26.56 -2.98 -3.55
N GLN A 211 -27.09 -1.82 -3.92
CA GLN A 211 -27.85 -0.95 -3.02
C GLN A 211 -29.32 -0.99 -3.36
N LEU A 212 -30.15 -1.15 -2.36
CA LEU A 212 -31.60 -1.04 -2.43
C LEU A 212 -32.07 -0.05 -1.36
N GLY A 213 -33.00 0.81 -1.72
CA GLY A 213 -33.56 1.76 -0.77
C GLY A 213 -34.75 2.49 -1.29
N THR A 214 -35.28 3.34 -0.45
CA THR A 214 -36.44 4.17 -0.81
C THR A 214 -36.24 5.56 -0.24
N ALA A 215 -36.65 6.58 -1.03
CA ALA A 215 -36.81 7.93 -0.55
C ALA A 215 -38.30 8.30 -0.45
N TYR A 216 -38.58 9.16 0.50
CA TYR A 216 -39.93 9.71 0.71
C TYR A 216 -39.88 11.24 0.67
N LYS A 217 -40.63 11.82 -0.27
CA LYS A 217 -40.82 13.24 -0.40
C LYS A 217 -41.87 13.70 0.64
N VAL A 218 -41.39 14.28 1.75
CA VAL A 218 -42.24 14.75 2.85
C VAL A 218 -43.10 15.94 2.39
N ASN A 219 -42.46 16.82 1.60
CA ASN A 219 -43.10 17.95 0.93
C ASN A 219 -42.23 18.40 -0.27
N ASP A 220 -42.59 19.48 -0.95
CA ASP A 220 -41.89 19.97 -2.15
C ASP A 220 -40.46 20.49 -1.87
N HIS A 221 -40.10 20.60 -0.60
CA HIS A 221 -38.79 21.09 -0.16
C HIS A 221 -37.93 20.05 0.55
N PHE A 222 -38.52 19.02 1.13
CA PHE A 222 -37.83 18.09 2.00
C PHE A 222 -38.11 16.63 1.69
N SER A 223 -37.06 15.83 1.58
CA SER A 223 -37.12 14.39 1.42
C SER A 223 -36.15 13.67 2.33
N VAL A 224 -36.43 12.40 2.63
CA VAL A 224 -35.61 11.51 3.44
C VAL A 224 -35.39 10.20 2.69
N TYR A 225 -34.27 9.54 2.95
CA TYR A 225 -33.90 8.25 2.36
C TYR A 225 -33.48 7.26 3.41
N GLY A 226 -33.82 5.99 3.19
CA GLY A 226 -33.32 4.83 3.92
C GLY A 226 -33.04 3.67 2.98
N GLY A 227 -31.90 3.03 3.13
CA GLY A 227 -31.52 1.90 2.28
C GLY A 227 -30.41 1.04 2.88
N LEU A 228 -30.10 -0.02 2.18
CA LEU A 228 -29.03 -0.97 2.52
C LEU A 228 -28.14 -1.20 1.31
N ARG A 229 -26.83 -1.31 1.53
CA ARG A 229 -25.88 -1.77 0.51
C ARG A 229 -25.30 -3.10 0.94
N LEU A 230 -25.44 -4.13 0.11
CA LEU A 230 -24.69 -5.37 0.17
C LEU A 230 -23.38 -5.16 -0.61
N LEU A 231 -22.25 -5.47 0.01
CA LEU A 231 -20.92 -5.36 -0.59
C LEU A 231 -20.31 -6.75 -0.70
N TYR A 232 -20.03 -7.19 -1.94
CA TYR A 232 -19.30 -8.42 -2.21
C TYR A 232 -17.85 -8.08 -2.56
N GLY A 233 -16.92 -8.47 -1.69
CA GLY A 233 -15.49 -8.28 -1.87
C GLY A 233 -14.82 -9.52 -2.46
N THR A 234 -13.91 -9.31 -3.42
CA THR A 234 -13.02 -10.35 -3.96
C THR A 234 -11.63 -9.78 -4.20
N ALA A 235 -10.61 -10.53 -3.81
CA ALA A 235 -9.22 -10.17 -4.06
C ALA A 235 -8.39 -11.37 -4.49
N THR A 236 -7.32 -11.12 -5.23
CA THR A 236 -6.29 -12.11 -5.57
C THR A 236 -4.93 -11.45 -5.39
N TYR A 237 -4.06 -12.10 -4.64
CA TYR A 237 -2.69 -11.65 -4.42
C TYR A 237 -1.72 -12.73 -4.90
N LYS A 238 -0.71 -12.32 -5.65
CA LYS A 238 0.41 -13.15 -6.07
C LYS A 238 1.69 -12.44 -5.71
N ALA A 239 2.59 -13.13 -5.02
CA ALA A 239 3.92 -12.64 -4.76
C ALA A 239 4.94 -13.76 -4.97
N LYS A 240 6.05 -13.43 -5.63
CA LYS A 240 7.12 -14.39 -5.88
C LYS A 240 8.47 -13.73 -5.62
N ILE A 241 9.28 -14.43 -4.86
CA ILE A 241 10.71 -14.16 -4.70
C ILE A 241 11.41 -15.48 -5.05
N SER A 242 12.23 -15.49 -6.08
CA SER A 242 12.86 -16.72 -6.60
C SER A 242 14.22 -16.42 -7.21
N ASN A 243 14.93 -17.49 -7.60
CA ASN A 243 16.28 -17.40 -8.20
C ASN A 243 17.23 -16.56 -7.35
N ILE A 244 17.17 -16.76 -6.02
CA ILE A 244 18.03 -16.05 -5.07
C ILE A 244 19.45 -16.56 -5.22
N MET A 245 20.34 -15.68 -5.68
CA MET A 245 21.75 -16.01 -5.94
C MET A 245 22.65 -15.05 -5.20
N VAL A 246 23.78 -15.56 -4.76
CA VAL A 246 24.87 -14.79 -4.14
C VAL A 246 26.00 -14.63 -5.12
N GLY A 247 26.47 -13.42 -5.35
CA GLY A 247 27.61 -13.10 -6.19
C GLY A 247 28.90 -13.30 -5.41
N THR A 248 29.78 -14.18 -5.92
CA THR A 248 31.09 -14.47 -5.38
C THR A 248 32.19 -14.13 -6.38
N GLN A 249 33.48 -14.35 -6.03
CA GLN A 249 34.59 -14.19 -7.00
C GLN A 249 34.46 -15.16 -8.18
N GLY A 250 33.89 -16.36 -7.95
CA GLY A 250 33.69 -17.40 -8.96
C GLY A 250 32.43 -17.24 -9.81
N GLY A 251 31.62 -16.21 -9.57
CA GLY A 251 30.34 -15.97 -10.24
C GLY A 251 29.14 -16.04 -9.27
N TYR A 252 27.93 -16.11 -9.83
CA TYR A 252 26.70 -16.21 -9.05
C TYR A 252 26.37 -17.68 -8.77
N VAL A 253 26.10 -18.00 -7.50
CA VAL A 253 25.75 -19.34 -7.01
C VAL A 253 24.38 -19.28 -6.31
N ASP A 254 23.61 -20.38 -6.37
CA ASP A 254 22.35 -20.46 -5.66
C ASP A 254 22.56 -20.27 -4.15
N PHE A 255 21.72 -19.46 -3.54
CA PHE A 255 21.85 -19.15 -2.12
C PHE A 255 21.74 -20.41 -1.24
N ARG A 256 20.91 -21.40 -1.63
CA ARG A 256 20.76 -22.67 -0.91
C ARG A 256 22.06 -23.49 -0.88
N ASP A 257 22.82 -23.45 -1.95
CA ASP A 257 24.10 -24.15 -2.04
C ASP A 257 25.22 -23.41 -1.29
N PHE A 258 25.10 -22.09 -1.19
CA PHE A 258 26.04 -21.23 -0.48
C PHE A 258 25.85 -21.24 1.04
N LEU A 259 24.59 -21.27 1.50
CA LEU A 259 24.21 -21.13 2.90
C LEU A 259 24.89 -22.10 3.88
N PRO A 260 25.14 -23.40 3.56
CA PRO A 260 25.80 -24.33 4.46
C PRO A 260 27.22 -23.91 4.87
N GLN A 261 27.89 -23.04 4.12
CA GLN A 261 29.25 -22.55 4.40
C GLN A 261 29.28 -21.48 5.49
N VAL A 262 28.20 -20.75 5.70
CA VAL A 262 28.13 -19.55 6.54
C VAL A 262 28.26 -19.83 8.04
N PRO A 263 27.57 -20.85 8.63
CA PRO A 263 27.72 -21.18 10.04
C PRO A 263 29.19 -21.51 10.40
N GLY A 264 29.89 -22.18 9.50
CA GLY A 264 31.31 -22.50 9.67
C GLY A 264 32.18 -21.26 9.78
N GLN A 265 31.96 -20.26 8.94
CA GLN A 265 32.71 -19.01 8.99
C GLN A 265 32.38 -18.17 10.23
N ALA A 266 31.13 -18.04 10.58
CA ALA A 266 30.73 -17.34 11.81
C ALA A 266 31.35 -17.99 13.06
N ALA A 267 31.38 -19.33 13.11
CA ALA A 267 32.03 -20.07 14.17
C ALA A 267 33.56 -19.86 14.19
N GLN A 268 34.24 -19.83 13.03
CA GLN A 268 35.67 -19.52 12.94
C GLN A 268 35.98 -18.09 13.40
N ASN A 269 35.16 -17.10 12.97
CA ASN A 269 35.30 -15.71 13.43
C ASN A 269 35.21 -15.65 14.98
N ALA A 270 34.22 -16.34 15.55
CA ALA A 270 34.03 -16.37 17.01
C ALA A 270 35.21 -17.05 17.73
N ALA A 271 35.67 -18.18 17.22
CA ALA A 271 36.79 -18.92 17.82
C ALA A 271 38.09 -18.09 17.82
N VAL A 272 38.43 -17.45 16.70
CA VAL A 272 39.59 -16.58 16.60
C VAL A 272 39.49 -15.35 17.51
N ALA A 273 38.31 -14.73 17.56
CA ALA A 273 38.08 -13.60 18.47
C ALA A 273 38.24 -13.99 19.95
N GLN A 274 37.74 -15.18 20.34
CA GLN A 274 37.91 -15.72 21.69
C GLN A 274 39.39 -16.01 22.00
N GLN A 275 40.13 -16.57 21.03
CA GLN A 275 41.54 -16.84 21.18
C GLN A 275 42.34 -15.56 21.38
N HIS A 276 42.06 -14.50 20.64
CA HIS A 276 42.70 -13.19 20.84
C HIS A 276 42.37 -12.58 22.20
N LEU A 277 41.12 -12.69 22.66
CA LEU A 277 40.71 -12.23 24.01
C LEU A 277 41.45 -13.00 25.11
N ALA A 278 41.54 -14.32 24.98
CA ALA A 278 42.29 -15.15 25.94
C ALA A 278 43.75 -14.76 26.01
N LEU A 279 44.39 -14.52 24.84
CA LEU A 279 45.77 -14.04 24.78
C LEU A 279 45.99 -12.70 25.49
N LEU A 280 45.08 -11.71 25.24
CA LEU A 280 45.17 -10.39 25.86
C LEU A 280 44.98 -10.45 27.38
N ASN A 281 44.07 -11.29 27.86
CA ASN A 281 43.89 -11.52 29.30
C ASN A 281 45.11 -12.20 29.94
N GLN A 282 45.71 -13.18 29.27
CA GLN A 282 46.90 -13.85 29.75
C GLN A 282 48.12 -12.91 29.75
N ALA A 283 48.28 -12.05 28.74
CA ALA A 283 49.31 -11.03 28.70
C ALA A 283 49.23 -10.05 29.88
N GLU A 284 48.03 -9.59 30.20
CA GLU A 284 47.76 -8.73 31.36
C GLU A 284 48.12 -9.43 32.67
N GLN A 285 47.73 -10.70 32.82
CA GLN A 285 48.08 -11.52 34.00
C GLN A 285 49.60 -11.76 34.12
N ALA A 286 50.31 -11.85 33.00
CA ALA A 286 51.75 -11.98 32.94
C ALA A 286 52.50 -10.64 33.14
N GLY A 287 51.80 -9.56 33.43
CA GLY A 287 52.37 -8.24 33.69
C GLY A 287 52.83 -7.48 32.41
N VAL A 288 52.38 -7.88 31.25
CA VAL A 288 52.64 -7.13 29.99
C VAL A 288 51.88 -5.82 30.03
N PRO A 289 52.48 -4.65 29.82
CA PRO A 289 51.78 -3.37 29.80
C PRO A 289 50.71 -3.33 28.69
N MET A 290 49.48 -3.08 29.07
CA MET A 290 48.35 -2.93 28.12
C MET A 290 48.39 -1.54 27.52
N SER A 291 48.96 -1.44 26.32
CA SER A 291 48.92 -0.20 25.54
C SER A 291 47.47 0.19 25.22
N GLU A 292 47.27 1.45 24.87
CA GLU A 292 45.93 1.93 24.43
C GLU A 292 45.40 1.10 23.25
N GLN A 293 46.25 0.71 22.31
CA GLN A 293 45.88 -0.12 21.16
C GLN A 293 45.41 -1.52 21.60
N LEU A 294 46.10 -2.19 22.55
CA LEU A 294 45.67 -3.49 23.06
C LEU A 294 44.37 -3.41 23.84
N THR A 295 44.15 -2.33 24.58
CA THR A 295 42.90 -2.08 25.30
C THR A 295 41.74 -1.84 24.34
N GLN A 296 41.94 -1.06 23.26
CA GLN A 296 40.94 -0.86 22.20
C GLN A 296 40.64 -2.16 21.46
N ALA A 297 41.64 -2.98 21.15
CA ALA A 297 41.49 -4.30 20.53
C ALA A 297 40.62 -5.22 21.39
N ARG A 298 40.87 -5.28 22.71
CA ARG A 298 40.08 -6.07 23.67
C ARG A 298 38.62 -5.65 23.70
N THR A 299 38.38 -4.35 23.74
CA THR A 299 36.99 -3.80 23.72
C THR A 299 36.27 -4.17 22.42
N ALA A 300 36.95 -4.01 21.27
CA ALA A 300 36.40 -4.34 19.96
C ALA A 300 36.08 -5.84 19.81
N LEU A 301 36.99 -6.71 20.28
CA LEU A 301 36.77 -8.16 20.29
C LEU A 301 35.61 -8.58 21.17
N THR A 302 35.46 -7.99 22.37
CA THR A 302 34.32 -8.30 23.26
C THR A 302 32.98 -7.92 22.63
N GLN A 303 32.94 -6.73 22.04
CA GLN A 303 31.72 -6.27 21.32
C GLN A 303 31.45 -7.14 20.09
N GLY A 304 32.47 -7.47 19.29
CA GLY A 304 32.31 -8.33 18.12
C GLY A 304 31.82 -9.74 18.45
N LEU A 305 32.28 -10.32 19.56
CA LEU A 305 31.77 -11.63 20.02
C LEU A 305 30.32 -11.58 20.44
N GLN A 306 29.89 -10.55 21.16
CA GLN A 306 28.48 -10.38 21.49
C GLN A 306 27.62 -10.29 20.23
N GLN A 307 28.06 -9.55 19.21
CA GLN A 307 27.39 -9.42 17.92
C GLN A 307 27.32 -10.76 17.16
N LEU A 308 28.41 -11.53 17.10
CA LEU A 308 28.44 -12.85 16.48
C LEU A 308 27.49 -13.84 17.16
N GLN A 309 27.40 -13.81 18.49
CA GLN A 309 26.46 -14.66 19.25
C GLN A 309 24.99 -14.31 18.95
N GLN A 310 24.66 -13.03 18.84
CA GLN A 310 23.34 -12.57 18.44
C GLN A 310 23.01 -12.96 16.99
N SER A 311 23.99 -12.88 16.08
CA SER A 311 23.84 -13.22 14.66
C SER A 311 23.63 -14.72 14.41
N GLN A 312 24.10 -15.61 15.29
CA GLN A 312 23.94 -17.07 15.12
C GLN A 312 22.46 -17.50 15.12
N GLY A 313 21.61 -16.86 15.95
CA GLY A 313 20.16 -17.10 15.92
C GLY A 313 19.51 -16.66 14.60
N GLN A 314 20.03 -15.62 13.98
CA GLN A 314 19.52 -15.07 12.72
C GLN A 314 19.95 -15.89 11.49
N LEU A 315 21.11 -16.55 11.51
CA LEU A 315 21.53 -17.44 10.44
C LEU A 315 20.57 -18.62 10.23
N ALA A 316 19.93 -19.10 11.29
CA ALA A 316 18.89 -20.12 11.19
C ALA A 316 17.63 -19.61 10.48
N THR A 317 17.29 -18.33 10.65
CA THR A 317 16.17 -17.68 9.95
C THR A 317 16.50 -17.44 8.48
N LEU A 318 17.75 -17.11 8.13
CA LEU A 318 18.19 -16.91 6.74
C LEU A 318 17.97 -18.14 5.86
N SER A 319 18.06 -19.36 6.44
CA SER A 319 17.81 -20.60 5.68
C SER A 319 16.39 -20.68 5.12
N LYS A 320 15.42 -20.10 5.83
CA LYS A 320 14.03 -20.08 5.40
C LYS A 320 13.79 -19.10 4.25
N TYR A 321 14.52 -17.98 4.22
CA TYR A 321 14.47 -17.06 3.08
C TYR A 321 15.10 -17.66 1.80
N ALA A 322 15.99 -18.64 1.94
CA ALA A 322 16.59 -19.32 0.79
C ALA A 322 15.57 -20.06 -0.08
N GLU A 323 14.47 -20.50 0.50
CA GLU A 323 13.38 -21.17 -0.22
C GLU A 323 12.61 -20.21 -1.13
N GLY A 324 12.74 -18.90 -0.89
CA GLY A 324 11.99 -17.85 -1.57
C GLY A 324 10.55 -17.76 -1.10
N VAL A 325 9.74 -17.04 -1.86
CA VAL A 325 8.29 -16.87 -1.61
C VAL A 325 7.54 -17.25 -2.87
N ASN A 326 6.48 -18.02 -2.73
CA ASN A 326 5.53 -18.30 -3.80
C ASN A 326 4.10 -18.26 -3.23
N LEU A 327 3.57 -17.05 -3.17
CA LEU A 327 2.24 -16.75 -2.64
C LEU A 327 1.22 -16.71 -3.78
N LEU A 328 0.14 -17.46 -3.64
CA LEU A 328 -1.12 -17.26 -4.33
C LEU A 328 -2.24 -17.29 -3.29
N CYS A 329 -2.94 -16.18 -3.13
CA CYS A 329 -4.06 -16.07 -2.20
C CYS A 329 -5.27 -15.47 -2.92
N ASN A 330 -6.40 -16.17 -2.88
CA ASN A 330 -7.69 -15.64 -3.24
C ASN A 330 -8.46 -15.31 -1.96
N GLN A 331 -9.21 -14.23 -2.02
CA GLN A 331 -10.01 -13.79 -0.88
C GLN A 331 -11.42 -13.46 -1.34
N SER A 332 -12.40 -13.71 -0.48
CA SER A 332 -13.78 -13.28 -0.69
C SER A 332 -14.47 -12.94 0.61
N SER A 333 -15.43 -12.03 0.53
CA SER A 333 -16.22 -11.61 1.69
C SER A 333 -17.56 -11.01 1.26
N VAL A 334 -18.50 -10.96 2.19
CA VAL A 334 -19.78 -10.23 2.05
C VAL A 334 -19.99 -9.37 3.28
N GLY A 335 -20.36 -8.11 3.06
CA GLY A 335 -20.74 -7.18 4.12
C GLY A 335 -22.02 -6.43 3.76
N VAL A 336 -22.68 -5.83 4.75
CA VAL A 336 -23.89 -5.03 4.58
C VAL A 336 -23.77 -3.76 5.40
N ALA A 337 -24.13 -2.63 4.81
CA ALA A 337 -24.22 -1.35 5.50
C ALA A 337 -25.56 -0.66 5.27
N PRO A 338 -26.18 -0.09 6.31
CA PRO A 338 -27.28 0.86 6.17
C PRO A 338 -26.80 2.16 5.51
N ILE A 339 -27.70 2.85 4.83
CA ILE A 339 -27.47 4.18 4.26
C ILE A 339 -28.71 5.02 4.59
N ILE A 340 -28.48 6.22 5.11
CA ILE A 340 -29.55 7.22 5.34
C ILE A 340 -29.19 8.52 4.63
N GLY A 341 -30.20 9.29 4.25
CA GLY A 341 -29.99 10.56 3.57
C GLY A 341 -31.15 11.53 3.77
N VAL A 342 -30.85 12.80 3.58
CA VAL A 342 -31.83 13.89 3.58
C VAL A 342 -31.50 14.87 2.46
N ASP A 343 -32.51 15.51 1.90
CA ASP A 343 -32.34 16.56 0.90
C ASP A 343 -33.33 17.70 1.19
N TYR A 344 -32.85 18.93 1.07
CA TYR A 344 -33.65 20.14 1.37
C TYR A 344 -33.47 21.22 0.31
N LYS A 345 -34.54 21.56 -0.36
CA LYS A 345 -34.63 22.62 -1.39
C LYS A 345 -35.09 23.93 -0.78
N PHE A 346 -34.32 24.99 -0.96
CA PHE A 346 -34.66 26.33 -0.49
C PHE A 346 -34.35 27.40 -1.53
N GLY A 347 -35.39 27.92 -2.18
CA GLY A 347 -35.22 28.90 -3.27
C GLY A 347 -34.35 28.35 -4.39
N ASN A 348 -33.21 29.01 -4.67
CA ASN A 348 -32.25 28.63 -5.68
C ASN A 348 -31.14 27.68 -5.13
N PHE A 349 -31.30 27.19 -3.91
CA PHE A 349 -30.37 26.29 -3.26
C PHE A 349 -30.97 24.89 -3.06
N ASN A 350 -30.14 23.90 -3.15
CA ASN A 350 -30.38 22.55 -2.66
C ASN A 350 -29.29 22.12 -1.73
N PHE A 351 -29.62 21.53 -0.59
CA PHE A 351 -28.67 21.01 0.42
C PHE A 351 -28.99 19.55 0.66
N ALA A 352 -27.97 18.71 0.73
CA ALA A 352 -28.19 17.31 1.06
C ALA A 352 -27.09 16.76 1.95
N ALA A 353 -27.43 15.70 2.67
CA ALA A 353 -26.52 14.93 3.47
C ALA A 353 -26.84 13.43 3.35
N LYS A 354 -25.81 12.62 3.23
CA LYS A 354 -25.86 11.16 3.21
C LYS A 354 -24.87 10.61 4.21
N TYR A 355 -25.29 9.59 4.97
CA TYR A 355 -24.42 8.83 5.83
C TYR A 355 -24.50 7.35 5.47
N GLU A 356 -23.36 6.79 5.08
CA GLU A 356 -23.15 5.37 4.87
C GLU A 356 -22.47 4.80 6.10
N PHE A 357 -23.09 3.82 6.75
CA PHE A 357 -22.50 3.18 7.90
C PHE A 357 -21.31 2.29 7.47
N LYS A 358 -20.41 2.06 8.41
CA LYS A 358 -19.28 1.15 8.22
C LYS A 358 -19.75 -0.23 7.74
N THR A 359 -19.13 -0.76 6.70
CA THR A 359 -19.37 -2.13 6.26
C THR A 359 -18.29 -3.04 6.85
N GLN A 360 -18.68 -3.95 7.71
CA GLN A 360 -17.77 -4.97 8.22
C GLN A 360 -17.44 -5.96 7.11
N ILE A 361 -16.15 -6.12 6.82
CA ILE A 361 -15.64 -7.01 5.78
C ILE A 361 -14.54 -7.89 6.37
N ARG A 362 -14.80 -9.19 6.36
CA ARG A 362 -13.84 -10.21 6.80
C ARG A 362 -13.51 -11.09 5.60
N MET A 363 -12.38 -10.78 4.95
CA MET A 363 -11.89 -11.51 3.79
C MET A 363 -11.37 -12.87 4.21
N LYS A 364 -11.98 -13.95 3.70
CA LYS A 364 -11.51 -15.32 3.94
C LYS A 364 -10.41 -15.66 2.93
N ASN A 365 -9.29 -16.16 3.42
CA ASN A 365 -8.17 -16.62 2.60
C ASN A 365 -8.38 -18.04 2.06
N GLU A 366 -8.10 -18.22 0.76
CA GLU A 366 -7.83 -19.49 0.10
C GLU A 366 -6.43 -19.38 -0.52
N SER A 367 -5.43 -19.98 0.13
CA SER A 367 -4.03 -19.62 -0.10
C SER A 367 -3.09 -20.82 -0.19
N THR A 368 -1.94 -20.59 -0.82
CA THR A 368 -0.81 -21.54 -0.80
C THR A 368 0.02 -21.48 0.49
N VAL A 369 -0.24 -20.52 1.38
CA VAL A 369 0.45 -20.38 2.67
C VAL A 369 -0.31 -21.16 3.75
N ASN A 370 0.08 -22.41 4.00
CA ASN A 370 -0.62 -23.32 4.91
C ASN A 370 -0.19 -23.18 6.37
N GLU A 371 1.05 -22.68 6.61
CA GLU A 371 1.63 -22.57 7.94
C GLU A 371 2.15 -21.15 8.19
N ALA A 372 2.39 -20.83 9.46
CA ALA A 372 3.01 -19.56 9.81
C ALA A 372 4.43 -19.49 9.25
N SER A 373 4.73 -18.41 8.53
CA SER A 373 6.03 -18.14 7.96
C SER A 373 6.84 -17.22 8.87
N GLU A 374 8.16 -17.40 8.89
CA GLU A 374 9.09 -16.45 9.48
C GLU A 374 9.09 -15.11 8.72
N ILE A 375 8.64 -15.13 7.46
CA ILE A 375 8.39 -13.90 6.68
C ILE A 375 7.02 -13.38 7.10
N ALA A 376 7.00 -12.45 8.05
CA ALA A 376 5.77 -11.94 8.67
C ALA A 376 4.74 -11.42 7.64
N ALA A 377 5.22 -10.82 6.55
CA ALA A 377 4.38 -10.27 5.49
C ALA A 377 3.43 -11.27 4.84
N VAL A 378 3.81 -12.56 4.73
CA VAL A 378 2.96 -13.58 4.13
C VAL A 378 1.94 -14.15 5.11
N ASN A 379 2.09 -13.92 6.41
CA ASN A 379 1.18 -14.45 7.43
C ASN A 379 -0.23 -13.85 7.34
N LYS A 380 -0.37 -12.65 6.81
CA LYS A 380 -1.68 -12.06 6.47
C LYS A 380 -2.49 -12.98 5.53
N PHE A 381 -1.81 -13.78 4.71
CA PHE A 381 -2.39 -14.59 3.64
C PHE A 381 -2.47 -16.08 3.99
N ARG A 382 -2.41 -16.46 5.27
CA ARG A 382 -2.53 -17.87 5.67
C ARG A 382 -3.87 -18.46 5.28
N ASP A 383 -3.83 -19.70 4.77
CA ASP A 383 -5.02 -20.42 4.32
C ASP A 383 -6.05 -20.61 5.45
N GLY A 384 -7.32 -20.39 5.13
CA GLY A 384 -8.44 -20.51 6.06
C GLY A 384 -8.60 -19.35 7.05
N GLU A 385 -7.61 -18.45 7.19
CA GLU A 385 -7.66 -17.29 8.08
C GLU A 385 -8.54 -16.17 7.49
N TYR A 386 -8.99 -15.30 8.39
CA TYR A 386 -9.79 -14.14 8.03
C TYR A 386 -8.98 -12.85 8.22
N VAL A 387 -9.07 -11.98 7.23
CA VAL A 387 -8.43 -10.66 7.23
C VAL A 387 -9.52 -9.59 7.29
N ASN A 388 -9.49 -8.75 8.31
CA ASN A 388 -10.39 -7.61 8.42
C ASN A 388 -9.96 -6.52 7.46
N GLU A 389 -10.91 -6.03 6.64
CA GLU A 389 -10.71 -5.01 5.60
C GLU A 389 -11.99 -4.16 5.50
N ASP A 390 -12.48 -3.62 6.62
CA ASP A 390 -13.73 -2.86 6.69
C ASP A 390 -13.75 -1.69 5.71
N ALA A 391 -14.88 -1.47 5.03
CA ALA A 391 -15.13 -0.20 4.39
C ALA A 391 -15.51 0.84 5.46
N PRO A 392 -14.80 1.97 5.58
CA PRO A 392 -15.10 2.99 6.57
C PRO A 392 -16.49 3.58 6.37
N ALA A 393 -17.07 4.12 7.43
CA ALA A 393 -18.28 4.94 7.30
C ALA A 393 -17.96 6.20 6.49
N LEU A 394 -18.96 6.74 5.79
CA LEU A 394 -18.84 7.94 4.97
C LEU A 394 -19.96 8.91 5.28
N LEU A 395 -19.59 10.13 5.68
CA LEU A 395 -20.47 11.29 5.68
C LEU A 395 -20.20 12.11 4.41
N ALA A 396 -21.22 12.28 3.57
CA ALA A 396 -21.21 13.15 2.40
C ALA A 396 -22.23 14.28 2.60
N VAL A 397 -21.81 15.51 2.43
CA VAL A 397 -22.68 16.69 2.49
C VAL A 397 -22.46 17.58 1.28
N GLY A 398 -23.51 18.19 0.77
CA GLY A 398 -23.42 19.01 -0.41
C GLY A 398 -24.36 20.21 -0.41
N ALA A 399 -24.02 21.15 -1.29
CA ALA A 399 -24.85 22.29 -1.64
C ALA A 399 -24.80 22.51 -3.16
N GLN A 400 -25.97 22.78 -3.75
CA GLN A 400 -26.08 23.24 -5.12
C GLN A 400 -26.73 24.62 -5.12
N TRP A 401 -26.21 25.54 -5.91
CA TRP A 401 -26.73 26.86 -6.14
C TRP A 401 -27.05 27.06 -7.63
N THR A 402 -28.24 27.55 -7.93
CA THR A 402 -28.71 27.86 -9.28
C THR A 402 -28.80 29.39 -9.44
N PRO A 403 -27.65 30.08 -9.75
CA PRO A 403 -27.61 31.56 -9.82
C PRO A 403 -28.42 32.14 -10.97
N ALA A 404 -28.59 31.37 -12.03
CA ALA A 404 -29.33 31.73 -13.23
C ALA A 404 -29.94 30.46 -13.87
N GLU A 405 -30.90 30.63 -14.74
CA GLU A 405 -31.47 29.54 -15.53
C GLU A 405 -30.35 28.83 -16.33
N GLY A 406 -30.33 27.50 -16.25
CA GLY A 406 -29.33 26.68 -16.93
C GLY A 406 -27.93 26.69 -16.30
N VAL A 407 -27.68 27.39 -15.18
CA VAL A 407 -26.37 27.40 -14.51
C VAL A 407 -26.51 26.82 -13.10
N ARG A 408 -25.68 25.84 -12.77
CA ARG A 408 -25.62 25.19 -11.45
C ARG A 408 -24.18 25.19 -10.96
N VAL A 409 -23.97 25.59 -9.72
CA VAL A 409 -22.69 25.53 -9.01
C VAL A 409 -22.86 24.58 -7.83
N ASN A 410 -21.95 23.64 -7.70
CA ASN A 410 -22.03 22.55 -6.74
C ASN A 410 -20.80 22.56 -5.84
N ALA A 411 -21.00 22.33 -4.55
CA ALA A 411 -19.94 22.10 -3.58
C ALA A 411 -20.27 20.84 -2.77
N GLY A 412 -19.28 20.05 -2.43
CA GLY A 412 -19.40 18.84 -1.66
C GLY A 412 -18.27 18.64 -0.68
N TYR A 413 -18.51 17.86 0.35
CA TYR A 413 -17.53 17.44 1.33
C TYR A 413 -17.80 15.99 1.73
N HIS A 414 -16.73 15.18 1.68
CA HIS A 414 -16.73 13.80 2.16
C HIS A 414 -15.79 13.66 3.35
N HIS A 415 -16.26 12.97 4.38
CA HIS A 415 -15.46 12.55 5.53
C HIS A 415 -15.59 11.04 5.69
N PHE A 416 -14.46 10.35 5.52
CA PHE A 416 -14.36 8.91 5.73
C PHE A 416 -13.84 8.66 7.14
N PHE A 417 -14.52 7.85 7.90
CA PHE A 417 -14.13 7.48 9.27
C PHE A 417 -13.13 6.29 9.23
N ASP A 418 -11.96 6.51 8.64
CA ASP A 418 -10.96 5.45 8.41
C ASP A 418 -10.45 4.89 9.74
N LYS A 419 -10.26 5.74 10.74
CA LYS A 419 -9.74 5.35 12.06
C LYS A 419 -10.71 4.49 12.87
N ASP A 420 -12.00 4.50 12.52
CA ASP A 420 -13.04 3.66 13.11
C ASP A 420 -13.25 2.34 12.36
N ALA A 421 -12.61 2.14 11.21
CA ALA A 421 -12.60 0.88 10.49
C ALA A 421 -11.80 -0.17 11.27
N ASP A 422 -12.01 -1.44 10.96
CA ASP A 422 -11.20 -2.54 11.50
C ASP A 422 -10.39 -3.14 10.34
N TRP A 423 -9.09 -2.85 10.33
CA TRP A 423 -8.17 -3.35 9.31
C TRP A 423 -7.17 -4.32 9.94
N TYR A 424 -6.59 -5.18 9.10
CA TYR A 424 -5.62 -6.17 9.54
C TYR A 424 -4.52 -5.53 10.41
N ASN A 425 -4.24 -6.16 11.56
CA ASN A 425 -3.28 -5.69 12.55
C ASN A 425 -3.52 -4.24 13.07
N ASN A 426 -4.77 -3.79 13.04
CA ASN A 426 -5.16 -2.47 13.54
C ASN A 426 -4.43 -1.31 12.83
N THR A 427 -4.14 -1.46 11.52
CA THR A 427 -3.35 -0.49 10.75
C THR A 427 -4.00 0.87 10.60
N GLN A 428 -5.34 0.97 10.68
CA GLN A 428 -6.03 2.25 10.70
C GLN A 428 -5.59 3.15 11.87
N SER A 429 -5.11 2.56 12.98
CA SER A 429 -4.61 3.34 14.12
C SER A 429 -3.31 4.09 13.82
N LEU A 430 -2.60 3.69 12.76
CA LEU A 430 -1.36 4.33 12.31
C LEU A 430 -1.63 5.61 11.50
N LEU A 431 -2.87 5.87 11.10
CA LEU A 431 -3.25 7.12 10.46
C LEU A 431 -3.26 8.28 11.47
N ASP A 432 -2.81 9.45 11.05
CA ASP A 432 -2.84 10.67 11.87
C ASP A 432 -4.29 11.19 12.02
N TYR A 433 -5.01 11.28 10.89
CA TYR A 433 -6.42 11.70 10.83
C TYR A 433 -7.19 10.96 9.73
N ASP A 434 -8.51 11.08 9.76
CA ASP A 434 -9.44 10.51 8.80
C ASP A 434 -9.35 11.17 7.42
N THR A 435 -9.66 10.44 6.35
CA THR A 435 -9.65 10.98 4.98
C THR A 435 -10.74 12.02 4.78
N ASN A 436 -10.38 13.10 4.13
CA ASN A 436 -11.26 14.21 3.77
C ASN A 436 -11.19 14.53 2.28
N GLU A 437 -12.36 14.76 1.66
CA GLU A 437 -12.47 15.20 0.27
C GLU A 437 -13.30 16.49 0.18
N TYR A 438 -12.82 17.43 -0.61
CA TYR A 438 -13.48 18.70 -0.90
C TYR A 438 -13.74 18.75 -2.39
N LEU A 439 -14.99 18.99 -2.76
CA LEU A 439 -15.48 18.90 -4.14
C LEU A 439 -16.11 20.22 -4.55
N LEU A 440 -15.83 20.64 -5.78
CA LEU A 440 -16.42 21.83 -6.38
C LEU A 440 -16.63 21.60 -7.87
N GLY A 441 -17.75 22.11 -8.41
CA GLY A 441 -18.01 22.01 -9.83
C GLY A 441 -19.11 22.92 -10.30
N ALA A 442 -19.23 23.02 -11.62
CA ALA A 442 -20.27 23.80 -12.26
C ALA A 442 -20.82 23.06 -13.50
N GLU A 443 -22.07 23.33 -13.79
CA GLU A 443 -22.77 22.85 -14.97
C GLU A 443 -23.46 24.02 -15.67
N TRP A 444 -23.46 23.99 -17.00
CA TRP A 444 -24.09 24.99 -17.84
C TRP A 444 -24.85 24.32 -18.97
N ASP A 445 -26.17 24.62 -19.04
CA ASP A 445 -27.05 24.25 -20.15
C ASP A 445 -26.81 25.23 -21.30
N VAL A 446 -25.96 24.80 -22.25
CA VAL A 446 -25.63 25.60 -23.44
C VAL A 446 -26.87 25.85 -24.30
N ASN A 447 -27.79 24.86 -24.32
CA ASN A 447 -29.09 24.88 -24.92
C ASN A 447 -29.95 23.75 -24.33
N ASP A 448 -31.19 23.60 -24.80
CA ASP A 448 -32.15 22.59 -24.31
C ASP A 448 -31.68 21.13 -24.43
N ARG A 449 -30.64 20.87 -25.22
CA ARG A 449 -30.11 19.53 -25.48
C ARG A 449 -28.72 19.29 -24.92
N LEU A 450 -27.92 20.33 -24.76
CA LEU A 450 -26.50 20.19 -24.41
C LEU A 450 -26.20 20.86 -23.06
N THR A 451 -25.81 20.06 -22.10
CA THR A 451 -25.21 20.52 -20.83
C THR A 451 -23.73 20.20 -20.83
N VAL A 452 -22.87 21.17 -20.54
CA VAL A 452 -21.44 20.98 -20.29
C VAL A 452 -21.13 21.18 -18.82
N SER A 453 -20.11 20.52 -18.32
CA SER A 453 -19.70 20.65 -16.94
C SER A 453 -18.22 20.42 -16.74
N ALA A 454 -17.72 21.02 -15.66
CA ALA A 454 -16.37 20.78 -15.16
C ALA A 454 -16.38 20.89 -13.64
N GLY A 455 -15.45 20.18 -13.01
CA GLY A 455 -15.26 20.23 -11.57
C GLY A 455 -13.96 19.62 -11.12
N GLY A 456 -13.72 19.71 -9.83
CA GLY A 456 -12.52 19.17 -9.20
C GLY A 456 -12.79 18.62 -7.80
N GLN A 457 -11.88 17.80 -7.35
CA GLN A 457 -11.87 17.16 -6.04
C GLN A 457 -10.47 17.27 -5.46
N LEU A 458 -10.39 17.55 -4.17
CA LEU A 458 -9.17 17.56 -3.40
C LEU A 458 -9.27 16.49 -2.31
N THR A 459 -8.38 15.49 -2.32
CA THR A 459 -8.37 14.39 -1.34
C THR A 459 -7.16 14.52 -0.42
N ARG A 460 -7.40 14.41 0.89
CA ARG A 460 -6.39 14.46 1.94
C ARG A 460 -6.52 13.24 2.84
N TYR A 461 -5.43 12.48 2.95
CA TYR A 461 -5.28 11.30 3.78
C TYR A 461 -4.41 11.62 4.99
N GLY A 462 -4.71 11.04 6.15
CA GLY A 462 -3.90 11.11 7.35
C GLY A 462 -2.69 10.18 7.33
N LEU A 463 -1.82 10.29 6.33
CA LEU A 463 -0.70 9.39 6.10
C LEU A 463 0.43 9.63 7.10
N THR A 464 1.05 8.52 7.56
CA THR A 464 2.27 8.52 8.37
C THR A 464 3.30 7.55 7.79
N ASP A 465 4.55 7.66 8.18
CA ASP A 465 5.61 6.75 7.74
C ASP A 465 5.35 5.32 8.19
N ASP A 466 4.72 5.14 9.36
CA ASP A 466 4.34 3.82 9.89
C ASP A 466 3.19 3.16 9.09
N TYR A 467 2.28 3.96 8.53
CA TYR A 467 1.18 3.47 7.70
C TYR A 467 1.62 3.12 6.28
N MET A 468 2.53 3.90 5.70
CA MET A 468 2.92 3.78 4.30
C MET A 468 3.81 2.55 4.05
N ASN A 469 3.49 1.80 3.00
CA ASN A 469 4.27 0.66 2.56
C ASN A 469 4.18 0.48 1.04
N ASP A 470 5.11 -0.28 0.46
CA ASP A 470 5.22 -0.46 -0.99
C ASP A 470 4.22 -1.47 -1.57
N MET A 471 3.61 -2.33 -0.77
CA MET A 471 2.59 -3.28 -1.24
C MET A 471 1.23 -2.62 -1.47
N SER A 472 0.89 -1.61 -0.68
CA SER A 472 -0.36 -0.86 -0.83
C SER A 472 -0.20 0.55 -0.27
N PHE A 473 -0.39 1.54 -1.11
CA PHE A 473 -0.28 2.94 -0.71
C PHE A 473 -1.30 3.84 -1.41
N VAL A 474 -1.63 4.93 -0.75
CA VAL A 474 -2.38 6.06 -1.27
C VAL A 474 -1.56 7.33 -1.11
N VAL A 475 -1.86 8.38 -1.85
CA VAL A 475 -1.16 9.66 -1.79
C VAL A 475 -2.15 10.79 -1.93
N ASN A 476 -1.94 11.89 -1.22
CA ASN A 476 -2.74 13.10 -1.35
C ASN A 476 -2.84 13.54 -2.80
N SER A 477 -4.03 13.96 -3.22
CA SER A 477 -4.30 14.23 -4.63
C SER A 477 -5.26 15.38 -4.85
N TYR A 478 -5.27 15.87 -6.07
CA TYR A 478 -6.36 16.64 -6.64
C TYR A 478 -6.80 16.04 -7.97
N SER A 479 -8.08 16.11 -8.25
CA SER A 479 -8.66 15.58 -9.48
C SER A 479 -9.39 16.68 -10.23
N LEU A 480 -9.38 16.57 -11.55
CA LEU A 480 -10.13 17.44 -12.45
C LEU A 480 -10.97 16.59 -13.39
N GLY A 481 -12.20 16.99 -13.58
CA GLY A 481 -13.14 16.33 -14.46
C GLY A 481 -13.87 17.31 -15.36
N PHE A 482 -14.21 16.87 -16.56
CA PHE A 482 -15.05 17.61 -17.48
C PHE A 482 -15.81 16.68 -18.42
N GLY A 483 -16.91 17.15 -18.96
CA GLY A 483 -17.72 16.35 -19.84
C GLY A 483 -19.02 17.04 -20.25
N PHE A 484 -19.89 16.24 -20.84
CA PHE A 484 -21.17 16.75 -21.32
C PHE A 484 -22.29 15.69 -21.21
N ASN A 485 -23.53 16.19 -21.19
CA ASN A 485 -24.77 15.43 -21.39
C ASN A 485 -25.45 15.96 -22.66
N TYR A 486 -25.91 15.04 -23.52
CA TYR A 486 -26.63 15.37 -24.74
C TYR A 486 -27.95 14.64 -24.81
N LYS A 487 -29.06 15.40 -24.78
CA LYS A 487 -30.42 14.89 -24.93
C LYS A 487 -30.65 14.54 -26.39
N VAL A 488 -30.69 13.25 -26.69
CA VAL A 488 -31.01 12.74 -28.03
C VAL A 488 -32.54 12.88 -28.29
N SER A 489 -33.32 12.62 -27.24
CA SER A 489 -34.77 12.77 -27.18
C SER A 489 -35.21 13.12 -25.76
N ASP A 490 -36.50 13.33 -25.54
CA ASP A 490 -37.04 13.55 -24.20
C ASP A 490 -36.84 12.34 -23.26
N VAL A 491 -36.61 11.15 -23.83
CA VAL A 491 -36.44 9.91 -23.12
C VAL A 491 -34.96 9.56 -22.91
N VAL A 492 -34.07 9.89 -23.87
CA VAL A 492 -32.69 9.40 -23.92
C VAL A 492 -31.68 10.53 -23.84
N THR A 493 -30.77 10.45 -22.90
CA THR A 493 -29.61 11.33 -22.74
C THR A 493 -28.31 10.52 -22.80
N LEU A 494 -27.39 10.93 -23.69
CA LEU A 494 -26.03 10.38 -23.76
C LEU A 494 -25.08 11.23 -22.91
N LYS A 495 -24.09 10.58 -22.31
CA LYS A 495 -23.09 11.22 -21.44
C LYS A 495 -21.69 10.80 -21.84
N ALA A 496 -20.74 11.74 -21.77
CA ALA A 496 -19.32 11.42 -21.87
C ALA A 496 -18.52 12.33 -20.95
N ALA A 497 -17.46 11.78 -20.36
CA ALA A 497 -16.59 12.51 -19.44
C ALA A 497 -15.16 11.98 -19.47
N TYR A 498 -14.24 12.87 -19.11
CA TYR A 498 -12.86 12.58 -18.75
C TYR A 498 -12.59 13.07 -17.33
N PHE A 499 -11.87 12.25 -16.56
CA PHE A 499 -11.48 12.58 -15.19
C PHE A 499 -10.03 12.16 -14.96
N GLN A 500 -9.23 13.06 -14.42
CA GLN A 500 -7.82 12.82 -14.13
C GLN A 500 -7.53 13.16 -12.67
N THR A 501 -6.87 12.24 -11.98
CA THR A 501 -6.31 12.49 -10.65
C THR A 501 -4.82 12.70 -10.75
N ASN A 502 -4.35 13.80 -10.20
CA ASN A 502 -2.95 14.16 -10.07
C ASN A 502 -2.56 13.97 -8.60
N TYR A 503 -1.58 13.14 -8.37
CA TYR A 503 -1.12 12.78 -7.04
C TYR A 503 0.13 13.58 -6.71
N GLY A 504 0.26 13.95 -5.44
CA GLY A 504 1.53 14.41 -4.89
C GLY A 504 2.54 13.26 -4.78
N THR A 505 3.65 13.58 -4.17
CA THR A 505 4.66 12.61 -3.75
C THR A 505 4.58 12.47 -2.23
N TYR A 506 4.73 11.25 -1.72
CA TYR A 506 4.94 10.97 -0.31
C TYR A 506 6.33 10.37 -0.14
N ASP A 507 7.19 11.05 0.59
CA ASP A 507 8.55 10.60 0.88
C ASP A 507 8.59 10.03 2.30
N ARG A 508 8.95 8.75 2.40
CA ARG A 508 9.16 8.04 3.65
C ARG A 508 10.65 7.85 3.90
N THR A 509 11.11 8.26 5.07
CA THR A 509 12.51 8.14 5.48
C THR A 509 12.64 7.19 6.67
N ASP A 510 13.81 6.53 6.78
CA ASP A 510 14.14 5.62 7.88
C ASP A 510 13.11 4.51 8.11
N TYR A 511 12.75 3.80 7.03
CA TYR A 511 11.79 2.70 7.12
C TYR A 511 12.28 1.60 8.09
N PRO A 512 11.68 1.45 9.29
CA PRO A 512 11.88 0.28 10.12
C PRO A 512 11.08 -0.88 9.49
N PRO A 513 11.64 -2.08 9.31
CA PRO A 513 12.83 -2.67 9.91
C PRO A 513 14.08 -2.59 9.04
N LEU A 514 14.03 -1.86 7.95
CA LEU A 514 15.08 -1.79 6.93
C LEU A 514 15.80 -0.45 7.07
N SER A 515 16.43 -0.22 8.24
CA SER A 515 17.18 1.00 8.49
C SER A 515 18.09 1.32 7.29
N GLY A 516 17.85 2.46 6.65
CA GLY A 516 18.58 2.90 5.47
C GLY A 516 17.84 2.72 4.13
N MET A 517 16.57 2.31 4.10
CA MET A 517 15.74 2.39 2.89
C MET A 517 14.79 3.58 2.97
N ASN A 518 14.83 4.44 1.97
CA ASN A 518 13.90 5.55 1.78
C ASN A 518 13.05 5.25 0.55
N ASP A 519 11.75 5.54 0.64
CA ASP A 519 10.81 5.35 -0.46
C ASP A 519 10.10 6.64 -0.81
N SER A 520 9.95 6.90 -2.09
CA SER A 520 9.13 7.97 -2.65
C SER A 520 7.97 7.38 -3.43
N PHE A 521 6.75 7.68 -3.03
CA PHE A 521 5.52 7.11 -3.58
C PHE A 521 4.78 8.14 -4.41
N THR A 522 4.40 7.78 -5.64
CA THR A 522 3.51 8.57 -6.48
C THR A 522 2.59 7.70 -7.33
N ARG A 523 1.54 8.31 -7.88
CA ARG A 523 0.53 7.61 -8.69
C ARG A 523 0.04 8.51 -9.82
N THR A 524 -0.56 7.89 -10.84
CA THR A 524 -1.41 8.54 -11.82
C THR A 524 -2.75 7.82 -11.93
N ASN A 525 -3.81 8.54 -12.30
CA ASN A 525 -5.09 7.92 -12.63
C ASN A 525 -5.81 8.75 -13.69
N ARG A 526 -6.22 8.09 -14.78
CA ARG A 526 -6.98 8.68 -15.87
C ARG A 526 -8.19 7.82 -16.15
N VAL A 527 -9.37 8.46 -16.21
CA VAL A 527 -10.64 7.77 -16.41
C VAL A 527 -11.37 8.38 -17.60
N LEU A 528 -11.80 7.54 -18.51
CA LEU A 528 -12.73 7.88 -19.58
C LEU A 528 -14.06 7.20 -19.29
N GLY A 529 -15.16 7.92 -19.46
CA GLY A 529 -16.47 7.37 -19.21
C GLY A 529 -17.51 7.76 -20.25
N VAL A 530 -18.42 6.82 -20.52
CA VAL A 530 -19.61 7.03 -21.32
C VAL A 530 -20.82 6.44 -20.64
N GLY A 531 -21.98 7.04 -20.83
CA GLY A 531 -23.21 6.57 -20.20
C GLY A 531 -24.45 6.96 -20.97
N VAL A 532 -25.56 6.36 -20.58
CA VAL A 532 -26.89 6.66 -21.11
C VAL A 532 -27.90 6.69 -19.99
N ASP A 533 -28.72 7.75 -19.95
CA ASP A 533 -29.92 7.83 -19.12
C ASP A 533 -31.15 7.61 -19.97
N VAL A 534 -32.14 6.92 -19.39
CA VAL A 534 -33.43 6.64 -19.97
C VAL A 534 -34.53 7.02 -18.97
N ASN A 535 -35.44 7.92 -19.35
CA ASN A 535 -36.56 8.38 -18.53
C ASN A 535 -37.87 7.96 -19.21
N LEU A 536 -38.66 7.11 -18.53
CA LEU A 536 -39.92 6.51 -19.04
C LEU A 536 -41.11 6.92 -18.21
#